data_cd7013066c78dd18ed7e614cb8cc603a
#
_entry.id   cd7013066c78dd18ed7e614cb8cc603a
#
_cell.length_a   1.000
_cell.length_b   1.000
_cell.length_c   1.000
_cell.angle_alpha   90.00
_cell.angle_beta   90.00
_cell.angle_gamma   90.00
#
_symmetry.space_group_name_H-M   'P 1'
#
loop_
_entity.id
_entity.type
_entity.pdbx_description
1 polymer ?
#
loop_
_entity_poly.entity_id
_entity_poly.type
_entity_poly.pdbx_seq_one_letter_code
_entity_poly.pdbx_strand_id
1 'polypeptide(L)'
;MPLSPELQEKLARLPRKPGVYMMRDHGGTLIYIGKATDLRSRVRSYFSGNDPRNFVQHLDDLLGDVEVVITQNAKEAQILENTLIKKHKPRFNFMLRDDKNYLSLRINTEHPWPRVEVVRRMARDGAHYFGPYHSAASARETLRLLNRHFHLRTCRDSVLYNRSRPCLQYQIKRCPGPCVLPVERDAYMRDVKAAMLFLGGRAEELVTDLETRMLRAAEELEFEHAAQLRDQIQAVRSSLTRQPVSYTHLTLPTILLV
;
A
#
# COMPACT_ATOMS: atom_id res chain seq x y z
N MET A 1 -25.54 -14.50 28.40
CA MET A 1 -26.32 -15.61 27.76
C MET A 1 -25.34 -16.49 26.99
N PRO A 2 -25.54 -17.82 26.94
CA PRO A 2 -24.68 -18.63 26.07
C PRO A 2 -24.89 -18.19 24.60
N LEU A 3 -23.79 -18.19 23.83
CA LEU A 3 -23.84 -17.90 22.39
C LEU A 3 -24.87 -18.81 21.70
N SER A 4 -25.56 -18.29 20.68
CA SER A 4 -26.51 -19.08 19.90
C SER A 4 -25.81 -20.32 19.29
N PRO A 5 -26.49 -21.47 19.16
CA PRO A 5 -25.91 -22.67 18.55
C PRO A 5 -25.36 -22.40 17.14
N GLU A 6 -26.03 -21.58 16.36
CA GLU A 6 -25.63 -21.19 15.01
C GLU A 6 -24.29 -20.41 15.04
N LEU A 7 -24.14 -19.47 15.96
CA LEU A 7 -22.90 -18.70 16.11
C LEU A 7 -21.75 -19.58 16.60
N GLN A 8 -22.02 -20.52 17.51
CA GLN A 8 -21.01 -21.51 17.97
C GLN A 8 -20.51 -22.37 16.81
N GLU A 9 -21.41 -22.85 15.95
CA GLU A 9 -21.05 -23.63 14.77
C GLU A 9 -20.23 -22.78 13.78
N LYS A 10 -20.63 -21.53 13.54
CA LYS A 10 -19.89 -20.59 12.70
C LYS A 10 -18.48 -20.33 13.22
N LEU A 11 -18.33 -20.12 14.53
CA LEU A 11 -17.04 -19.95 15.19
C LEU A 11 -16.16 -21.21 15.09
N ALA A 12 -16.76 -22.39 15.10
CA ALA A 12 -16.03 -23.65 14.94
C ALA A 12 -15.48 -23.83 13.52
N ARG A 13 -16.15 -23.30 12.51
CA ARG A 13 -15.77 -23.41 11.08
C ARG A 13 -14.80 -22.31 10.62
N LEU A 14 -14.47 -21.32 11.44
CA LEU A 14 -13.55 -20.25 11.06
C LEU A 14 -12.21 -20.79 10.55
N PRO A 15 -11.64 -20.19 9.48
CA PRO A 15 -10.39 -20.64 8.89
C PRO A 15 -9.18 -20.32 9.79
N ARG A 16 -8.14 -21.18 9.74
CA ARG A 16 -6.84 -20.93 10.37
C ARG A 16 -5.93 -20.18 9.38
N LYS A 17 -6.34 -18.98 9.00
CA LYS A 17 -5.62 -18.13 8.04
C LYS A 17 -5.58 -16.69 8.56
N PRO A 18 -4.61 -15.87 8.09
CA PRO A 18 -4.60 -14.46 8.42
C PRO A 18 -5.82 -13.75 7.81
N GLY A 19 -6.30 -12.72 8.49
CA GLY A 19 -7.43 -11.95 8.01
C GLY A 19 -7.99 -10.96 9.02
N VAL A 20 -9.14 -10.40 8.68
CA VAL A 20 -9.91 -9.46 9.49
C VAL A 20 -11.25 -10.09 9.86
N TYR A 21 -11.64 -9.91 11.10
CA TYR A 21 -12.97 -10.31 11.61
C TYR A 21 -13.77 -9.07 12.01
N MET A 22 -15.05 -9.12 11.74
CA MET A 22 -16.03 -8.07 11.99
C MET A 22 -17.12 -8.63 12.88
N MET A 23 -17.33 -8.02 14.04
CA MET A 23 -18.33 -8.42 15.02
C MET A 23 -19.54 -7.50 14.91
N ARG A 24 -20.72 -8.09 14.79
CA ARG A 24 -22.00 -7.38 14.73
C ARG A 24 -22.84 -7.69 15.97
N ASP A 25 -23.63 -6.73 16.41
CA ASP A 25 -24.62 -6.97 17.45
C ASP A 25 -25.86 -7.70 16.90
N HIS A 26 -26.81 -8.04 17.78
CA HIS A 26 -28.07 -8.68 17.40
C HIS A 26 -28.92 -7.85 16.43
N GLY A 27 -28.69 -6.54 16.35
CA GLY A 27 -29.32 -5.63 15.39
C GLY A 27 -28.58 -5.52 14.05
N GLY A 28 -27.49 -6.29 13.86
CA GLY A 28 -26.66 -6.25 12.65
C GLY A 28 -25.67 -5.07 12.59
N THR A 29 -25.62 -4.24 13.65
CA THR A 29 -24.70 -3.08 13.69
C THR A 29 -23.26 -3.57 13.93
N LEU A 30 -22.30 -3.06 13.15
CA LEU A 30 -20.90 -3.38 13.30
C LEU A 30 -20.33 -2.74 14.57
N ILE A 31 -19.96 -3.56 15.56
CA ILE A 31 -19.51 -3.11 16.88
C ILE A 31 -18.00 -3.18 17.07
N TYR A 32 -17.31 -4.11 16.40
CA TYR A 32 -15.88 -4.27 16.51
C TYR A 32 -15.27 -4.85 15.23
N ILE A 33 -14.06 -4.41 14.90
CA ILE A 33 -13.23 -4.96 13.82
C ILE A 33 -11.86 -5.30 14.40
N GLY A 34 -11.31 -6.45 14.05
CA GLY A 34 -9.96 -6.82 14.46
C GLY A 34 -9.26 -7.68 13.42
N LYS A 35 -7.93 -7.72 13.49
CA LYS A 35 -7.08 -8.58 12.67
C LYS A 35 -6.58 -9.79 13.44
N ALA A 36 -6.23 -10.82 12.69
CA ALA A 36 -5.58 -12.02 13.23
C ALA A 36 -4.57 -12.61 12.23
N THR A 37 -3.57 -13.29 12.72
CA THR A 37 -2.71 -14.20 11.95
C THR A 37 -3.37 -15.57 11.79
N ASP A 38 -4.20 -15.96 12.76
CA ASP A 38 -5.10 -17.12 12.75
C ASP A 38 -6.46 -16.64 13.25
N LEU A 39 -7.42 -16.50 12.31
CA LEU A 39 -8.77 -16.02 12.62
C LEU A 39 -9.48 -16.88 13.64
N ARG A 40 -9.39 -18.23 13.50
CA ARG A 40 -10.04 -19.18 14.40
C ARG A 40 -9.52 -19.04 15.84
N SER A 41 -8.20 -19.07 16.01
CA SER A 41 -7.56 -18.95 17.31
C SER A 41 -7.91 -17.63 17.99
N ARG A 42 -7.84 -16.53 17.21
CA ARG A 42 -8.07 -15.18 17.73
C ARG A 42 -9.52 -14.95 18.15
N VAL A 43 -10.48 -15.33 17.32
CA VAL A 43 -11.90 -15.13 17.66
C VAL A 43 -12.31 -15.98 18.84
N ARG A 44 -11.84 -17.23 18.92
CA ARG A 44 -12.11 -18.10 20.09
C ARG A 44 -11.52 -17.56 21.39
N SER A 45 -10.39 -16.85 21.33
CA SER A 45 -9.76 -16.28 22.54
C SER A 45 -10.63 -15.25 23.27
N TYR A 46 -11.60 -14.65 22.61
CA TYR A 46 -12.57 -13.75 23.26
C TYR A 46 -13.52 -14.47 24.20
N PHE A 47 -13.80 -15.74 23.96
CA PHE A 47 -14.71 -16.58 24.72
C PHE A 47 -14.01 -17.47 25.74
N SER A 48 -12.68 -17.35 25.87
CA SER A 48 -11.87 -18.14 26.84
C SER A 48 -11.80 -17.52 28.25
N GLY A 49 -12.42 -16.36 28.46
CA GLY A 49 -12.45 -15.66 29.76
C GLY A 49 -11.16 -14.93 30.15
N ASN A 50 -10.10 -14.99 29.35
CA ASN A 50 -8.78 -14.43 29.67
C ASN A 50 -8.45 -13.09 29.01
N ASP A 51 -9.39 -12.44 28.32
CA ASP A 51 -9.14 -11.16 27.66
C ASP A 51 -9.50 -9.99 28.60
N PRO A 52 -8.54 -9.14 29.00
CA PRO A 52 -8.74 -8.08 29.99
C PRO A 52 -9.53 -6.85 29.48
N ARG A 53 -9.92 -6.83 28.23
CA ARG A 53 -10.63 -5.67 27.63
C ARG A 53 -12.07 -5.59 28.09
N ASN A 54 -12.49 -4.45 28.58
CA ASN A 54 -13.83 -4.22 29.16
C ASN A 54 -14.98 -4.61 28.22
N PHE A 55 -14.86 -4.41 26.90
CA PHE A 55 -15.94 -4.77 25.99
C PHE A 55 -16.11 -6.27 25.83
N VAL A 56 -15.05 -7.08 26.06
CA VAL A 56 -15.08 -8.53 25.95
C VAL A 56 -15.98 -9.14 27.03
N GLN A 57 -16.04 -8.53 28.21
CA GLN A 57 -16.90 -8.96 29.32
C GLN A 57 -18.41 -8.91 28.96
N HIS A 58 -18.77 -8.06 28.02
CA HIS A 58 -20.15 -7.89 27.54
C HIS A 58 -20.38 -8.49 26.13
N LEU A 59 -19.33 -9.12 25.57
CA LEU A 59 -19.40 -9.61 24.19
C LEU A 59 -20.40 -10.73 24.03
N ASP A 60 -20.52 -11.60 25.05
CA ASP A 60 -21.47 -12.73 25.06
C ASP A 60 -22.94 -12.27 24.98
N ASP A 61 -23.24 -11.08 25.52
CA ASP A 61 -24.60 -10.50 25.51
C ASP A 61 -24.86 -9.64 24.26
N LEU A 62 -23.80 -9.13 23.62
CA LEU A 62 -23.93 -8.18 22.53
C LEU A 62 -23.76 -8.81 21.15
N LEU A 63 -23.02 -9.92 21.05
CA LEU A 63 -22.60 -10.50 19.77
C LEU A 63 -23.74 -11.28 19.11
N GLY A 64 -24.21 -10.77 17.98
CA GLY A 64 -25.18 -11.43 17.11
C GLY A 64 -24.53 -12.23 15.98
N ASP A 65 -23.44 -11.70 15.39
CA ASP A 65 -22.75 -12.36 14.26
C ASP A 65 -21.27 -11.99 14.16
N VAL A 66 -20.50 -12.86 13.47
CA VAL A 66 -19.09 -12.65 13.13
C VAL A 66 -18.86 -12.91 11.65
N GLU A 67 -18.42 -11.90 10.92
CA GLU A 67 -17.97 -12.02 9.54
C GLU A 67 -16.44 -12.03 9.49
N VAL A 68 -15.87 -12.74 8.52
CA VAL A 68 -14.41 -12.76 8.34
C VAL A 68 -14.02 -12.52 6.88
N VAL A 69 -12.91 -11.82 6.70
CA VAL A 69 -12.26 -11.63 5.40
C VAL A 69 -10.85 -12.21 5.49
N ILE A 70 -10.59 -13.24 4.69
CA ILE A 70 -9.27 -13.88 4.63
C ILE A 70 -8.34 -12.97 3.83
N THR A 71 -7.09 -12.84 4.28
CA THR A 71 -6.03 -12.13 3.58
C THR A 71 -4.86 -13.07 3.30
N GLN A 72 -3.98 -12.70 2.37
CA GLN A 72 -2.81 -13.53 2.04
C GLN A 72 -1.77 -13.54 3.16
N ASN A 73 -1.67 -12.44 3.92
CA ASN A 73 -0.70 -12.29 5.00
C ASN A 73 -1.18 -11.33 6.09
N ALA A 74 -0.47 -11.32 7.23
CA ALA A 74 -0.79 -10.46 8.38
C ALA A 74 -0.66 -8.95 8.09
N LYS A 75 0.18 -8.56 7.15
CA LYS A 75 0.35 -7.14 6.76
C LYS A 75 -0.88 -6.63 6.02
N GLU A 76 -1.41 -7.43 5.14
CA GLU A 76 -2.68 -7.16 4.43
C GLU A 76 -3.85 -7.06 5.41
N ALA A 77 -3.95 -8.00 6.36
CA ALA A 77 -4.95 -7.96 7.42
C ALA A 77 -4.87 -6.63 8.21
N GLN A 78 -3.68 -6.14 8.49
CA GLN A 78 -3.49 -4.86 9.21
C GLN A 78 -3.98 -3.65 8.41
N ILE A 79 -3.72 -3.62 7.11
CA ILE A 79 -4.17 -2.54 6.22
C ILE A 79 -5.69 -2.57 6.11
N LEU A 80 -6.27 -3.77 5.89
CA LEU A 80 -7.70 -3.96 5.74
C LEU A 80 -8.44 -3.59 7.04
N GLU A 81 -7.96 -4.04 8.22
CA GLU A 81 -8.50 -3.65 9.53
C GLU A 81 -8.59 -2.12 9.66
N ASN A 82 -7.51 -1.41 9.40
CA ASN A 82 -7.48 0.04 9.53
C ASN A 82 -8.45 0.73 8.55
N THR A 83 -8.51 0.25 7.31
CA THR A 83 -9.42 0.78 6.28
C THR A 83 -10.88 0.61 6.69
N LEU A 84 -11.23 -0.59 7.17
CA LEU A 84 -12.60 -0.91 7.61
C LEU A 84 -12.98 -0.12 8.88
N ILE A 85 -12.06 0.03 9.85
CA ILE A 85 -12.32 0.83 11.06
C ILE A 85 -12.56 2.30 10.71
N LYS A 86 -11.79 2.87 9.80
CA LYS A 86 -11.99 4.26 9.34
C LYS A 86 -13.30 4.45 8.61
N LYS A 87 -13.69 3.47 7.78
CA LYS A 87 -14.93 3.50 7.01
C LYS A 87 -16.16 3.38 7.91
N HIS A 88 -16.15 2.43 8.85
CA HIS A 88 -17.32 2.05 9.63
C HIS A 88 -17.36 2.66 11.04
N LYS A 89 -16.21 3.10 11.58
CA LYS A 89 -16.05 3.73 12.91
C LYS A 89 -16.75 2.94 14.04
N PRO A 90 -16.47 1.62 14.22
CA PRO A 90 -17.18 0.78 15.15
C PRO A 90 -17.04 1.26 16.60
N ARG A 91 -18.06 1.00 17.41
CA ARG A 91 -18.16 1.53 18.79
C ARG A 91 -16.97 1.15 19.67
N PHE A 92 -16.44 -0.07 19.56
CA PHE A 92 -15.39 -0.59 20.44
C PHE A 92 -13.96 -0.46 19.89
N ASN A 93 -13.75 0.14 18.71
CA ASN A 93 -12.41 0.40 18.15
C ASN A 93 -11.89 1.79 18.53
N PHE A 94 -11.75 2.09 19.83
CA PHE A 94 -11.35 3.43 20.30
C PHE A 94 -9.98 3.89 19.80
N MET A 95 -8.97 2.98 19.78
CA MET A 95 -7.57 3.35 19.48
C MET A 95 -7.28 3.64 18.00
N LEU A 96 -8.12 3.15 17.07
CA LEU A 96 -7.92 3.32 15.64
C LEU A 96 -8.92 4.32 15.01
N ARG A 97 -9.78 4.94 15.81
CA ARG A 97 -10.64 6.06 15.38
C ARG A 97 -9.82 7.31 15.13
N ASP A 98 -8.75 7.52 15.90
CA ASP A 98 -7.82 8.61 15.67
C ASP A 98 -7.07 8.43 14.36
N ASP A 99 -6.94 9.51 13.66
CA ASP A 99 -6.53 9.68 12.27
C ASP A 99 -5.02 9.38 12.01
N LYS A 100 -4.49 8.30 12.59
CA LYS A 100 -3.16 7.79 12.20
C LYS A 100 -3.24 7.22 10.79
N ASN A 101 -3.26 8.14 9.83
CA ASN A 101 -3.25 7.80 8.43
C ASN A 101 -1.95 7.06 8.08
N TYR A 102 -2.07 5.86 7.50
CA TYR A 102 -0.94 5.22 6.84
C TYR A 102 -0.36 6.15 5.79
N LEU A 103 0.94 6.04 5.58
CA LEU A 103 1.59 6.80 4.53
C LEU A 103 1.17 6.25 3.16
N SER A 104 1.01 7.16 2.22
CA SER A 104 0.84 6.87 0.80
C SER A 104 1.90 7.62 -0.01
N LEU A 105 2.21 7.10 -1.18
CA LEU A 105 3.02 7.81 -2.17
C LEU A 105 2.08 8.52 -3.14
N ARG A 106 2.35 9.79 -3.41
CA ARG A 106 1.55 10.66 -4.29
C ARG A 106 2.37 11.07 -5.49
N ILE A 107 1.77 11.03 -6.68
CA ILE A 107 2.33 11.56 -7.93
C ILE A 107 1.27 12.46 -8.58
N ASN A 108 1.59 13.73 -8.78
CA ASN A 108 0.75 14.64 -9.55
C ASN A 108 1.24 14.73 -11.00
N THR A 109 0.53 14.07 -11.92
CA THR A 109 0.88 14.02 -13.35
C THR A 109 0.54 15.29 -14.12
N GLU A 110 -0.27 16.20 -13.55
CA GLU A 110 -0.57 17.51 -14.15
C GLU A 110 0.63 18.47 -14.03
N HIS A 111 1.52 18.23 -13.05
CA HIS A 111 2.71 19.04 -12.91
C HIS A 111 3.66 18.85 -14.11
N PRO A 112 4.32 19.90 -14.65
CA PRO A 112 5.27 19.76 -15.76
C PRO A 112 6.39 18.75 -15.48
N TRP A 113 6.85 18.69 -14.24
CA TRP A 113 7.88 17.80 -13.75
C TRP A 113 7.39 17.07 -12.48
N PRO A 114 6.59 15.99 -12.60
CA PRO A 114 6.09 15.25 -11.45
C PRO A 114 7.20 14.71 -10.55
N ARG A 115 6.91 14.57 -9.26
CA ARG A 115 7.78 13.90 -8.29
C ARG A 115 6.97 12.95 -7.43
N VAL A 116 7.63 12.01 -6.78
CA VAL A 116 7.01 11.14 -5.79
C VAL A 116 7.08 11.80 -4.42
N GLU A 117 5.94 11.92 -3.75
CA GLU A 117 5.80 12.51 -2.43
C GLU A 117 5.25 11.51 -1.43
N VAL A 118 5.73 11.56 -0.19
CA VAL A 118 5.13 10.81 0.92
C VAL A 118 4.07 11.67 1.58
N VAL A 119 2.84 11.19 1.60
CA VAL A 119 1.70 11.90 2.17
C VAL A 119 0.96 11.04 3.20
N ARG A 120 0.28 11.68 4.15
CA ARG A 120 -0.56 11.00 5.15
C ARG A 120 -2.05 11.07 4.81
N ARG A 121 -2.48 12.08 4.09
CA ARG A 121 -3.87 12.31 3.71
C ARG A 121 -3.98 12.29 2.19
N MET A 122 -4.99 11.61 1.69
CA MET A 122 -5.34 11.68 0.27
C MET A 122 -6.28 12.88 0.08
N ALA A 123 -5.96 13.72 -0.90
CA ALA A 123 -6.81 14.82 -1.32
C ALA A 123 -7.56 14.44 -2.61
N ARG A 124 -8.63 15.16 -2.93
CA ARG A 124 -9.32 15.04 -4.21
C ARG A 124 -8.74 16.09 -5.18
N ASP A 125 -7.50 15.87 -5.61
CA ASP A 125 -6.69 16.82 -6.37
C ASP A 125 -6.24 16.29 -7.74
N GLY A 126 -6.86 15.22 -8.24
CA GLY A 126 -6.49 14.59 -9.51
C GLY A 126 -5.16 13.83 -9.51
N ALA A 127 -4.40 13.87 -8.41
CA ALA A 127 -3.14 13.15 -8.31
C ALA A 127 -3.35 11.65 -8.07
N HIS A 128 -2.36 10.85 -8.46
CA HIS A 128 -2.34 9.41 -8.23
C HIS A 128 -1.78 9.10 -6.84
N TYR A 129 -2.47 8.22 -6.10
CA TYR A 129 -2.11 7.80 -4.76
C TYR A 129 -1.86 6.30 -4.72
N PHE A 130 -0.72 5.89 -4.17
CA PHE A 130 -0.28 4.50 -4.07
C PHE A 130 -0.05 4.11 -2.61
N GLY A 131 -0.56 2.99 -2.20
CA GLY A 131 -0.55 2.49 -0.82
C GLY A 131 -1.95 2.10 -0.38
N PRO A 132 -2.27 1.98 0.89
CA PRO A 132 -1.51 2.42 2.07
C PRO A 132 -0.31 1.54 2.42
N TYR A 133 0.77 2.14 2.91
CA TYR A 133 1.94 1.42 3.40
C TYR A 133 1.77 1.05 4.87
N HIS A 134 2.09 -0.20 5.23
CA HIS A 134 1.96 -0.71 6.60
C HIS A 134 2.91 -0.02 7.62
N SER A 135 4.00 0.60 7.14
CA SER A 135 4.93 1.35 7.99
C SER A 135 5.57 2.52 7.24
N ALA A 136 6.01 3.51 8.01
CA ALA A 136 6.76 4.64 7.47
C ALA A 136 8.13 4.20 6.87
N ALA A 137 8.71 3.14 7.41
CA ALA A 137 9.96 2.56 6.90
C ALA A 137 9.75 1.98 5.49
N SER A 138 8.68 1.21 5.29
CA SER A 138 8.34 0.62 3.99
C SER A 138 8.08 1.69 2.93
N ALA A 139 7.30 2.73 3.24
CA ALA A 139 7.06 3.83 2.31
C ALA A 139 8.34 4.56 1.90
N ARG A 140 9.24 4.81 2.87
CA ARG A 140 10.53 5.46 2.60
C ARG A 140 11.51 4.57 1.84
N GLU A 141 11.45 3.25 2.05
CA GLU A 141 12.26 2.28 1.31
C GLU A 141 11.84 2.24 -0.17
N THR A 142 10.52 2.16 -0.44
CA THR A 142 9.97 2.27 -1.79
C THR A 142 10.35 3.59 -2.44
N LEU A 143 10.23 4.72 -1.73
CA LEU A 143 10.65 6.03 -2.25
C LEU A 143 12.15 6.08 -2.56
N ARG A 144 13.01 5.49 -1.72
CA ARG A 144 14.46 5.42 -1.99
C ARG A 144 14.77 4.61 -3.24
N LEU A 145 14.07 3.49 -3.45
CA LEU A 145 14.20 2.67 -4.64
C LEU A 145 13.79 3.46 -5.89
N LEU A 146 12.64 4.13 -5.85
CA LEU A 146 12.18 4.98 -6.96
C LEU A 146 13.18 6.08 -7.29
N ASN A 147 13.65 6.82 -6.29
CA ASN A 147 14.61 7.91 -6.47
C ASN A 147 15.97 7.43 -6.98
N ARG A 148 16.30 6.15 -6.80
CA ARG A 148 17.56 5.57 -7.29
C ARG A 148 17.47 5.11 -8.73
N HIS A 149 16.34 4.56 -9.16
CA HIS A 149 16.23 3.81 -10.41
C HIS A 149 15.32 4.44 -11.47
N PHE A 150 14.46 5.41 -11.10
CA PHE A 150 13.47 5.99 -12.03
C PHE A 150 13.78 7.44 -12.43
N HIS A 151 14.95 7.97 -12.09
CA HIS A 151 15.49 9.28 -12.50
C HIS A 151 14.56 10.48 -12.29
N LEU A 152 13.62 10.38 -11.34
CA LEU A 152 12.66 11.44 -11.05
C LEU A 152 13.28 12.50 -10.14
N ARG A 153 12.89 13.76 -10.30
CA ARG A 153 13.30 14.81 -9.38
C ARG A 153 12.79 14.54 -7.96
N THR A 154 13.59 14.90 -6.98
CA THR A 154 13.25 14.78 -5.56
C THR A 154 12.98 16.13 -4.88
N CYS A 155 13.41 17.23 -5.53
CA CYS A 155 13.31 18.58 -4.98
C CYS A 155 11.86 19.11 -4.97
N ARG A 156 11.59 20.02 -4.04
CA ARG A 156 10.33 20.77 -3.97
C ARG A 156 10.26 21.80 -5.09
N ASP A 157 9.06 22.27 -5.43
CA ASP A 157 8.85 23.22 -6.51
C ASP A 157 9.54 24.55 -6.27
N SER A 158 9.56 25.04 -5.02
CA SER A 158 10.35 26.22 -4.64
C SER A 158 11.84 26.10 -4.96
N VAL A 159 12.41 24.89 -4.88
CA VAL A 159 13.80 24.63 -5.24
C VAL A 159 13.96 24.41 -6.74
N LEU A 160 12.97 23.77 -7.39
CA LEU A 160 12.96 23.52 -8.82
C LEU A 160 13.09 24.81 -9.62
N TYR A 161 12.26 25.80 -9.30
CA TYR A 161 12.16 27.04 -10.06
C TYR A 161 13.18 28.14 -9.68
N ASN A 162 13.86 27.97 -8.54
CA ASN A 162 14.82 28.97 -8.06
C ASN A 162 16.28 28.50 -8.08
N ARG A 163 16.58 27.41 -8.78
CA ARG A 163 17.93 26.87 -8.84
C ARG A 163 18.68 27.36 -10.07
N SER A 164 19.93 27.80 -9.90
CA SER A 164 20.80 28.29 -10.97
C SER A 164 21.84 27.29 -11.45
N ARG A 165 22.07 26.20 -10.71
CA ARG A 165 23.05 25.16 -11.06
C ARG A 165 22.55 23.75 -10.72
N PRO A 166 22.98 22.70 -11.46
CA PRO A 166 22.62 21.32 -11.18
C PRO A 166 22.99 20.90 -9.75
N CYS A 167 22.15 20.05 -9.14
CA CYS A 167 22.39 19.55 -7.79
C CYS A 167 23.11 18.19 -7.80
N LEU A 168 23.46 17.70 -6.60
CA LEU A 168 24.08 16.39 -6.44
C LEU A 168 23.28 15.26 -7.09
N GLN A 169 21.92 15.31 -7.06
CA GLN A 169 21.09 14.26 -7.68
C GLN A 169 21.32 14.18 -9.19
N TYR A 170 21.59 15.30 -9.86
CA TYR A 170 22.00 15.30 -11.26
C TYR A 170 23.41 14.68 -11.43
N GLN A 171 24.37 15.11 -10.61
CA GLN A 171 25.74 14.62 -10.71
C GLN A 171 25.86 13.11 -10.52
N ILE A 172 25.04 12.54 -9.63
CA ILE A 172 24.97 11.08 -9.41
C ILE A 172 23.96 10.37 -10.33
N LYS A 173 23.56 11.02 -11.44
CA LYS A 173 22.68 10.49 -12.49
C LYS A 173 21.30 9.96 -11.96
N ARG A 174 20.76 10.56 -10.89
CA ARG A 174 19.44 10.18 -10.32
C ARG A 174 18.31 11.14 -10.68
N CYS A 175 18.61 12.23 -11.35
CA CYS A 175 17.68 13.23 -11.81
C CYS A 175 18.22 13.86 -13.09
N PRO A 176 17.43 14.05 -14.14
CA PRO A 176 17.90 14.67 -15.39
C PRO A 176 18.14 16.18 -15.28
N GLY A 177 17.78 16.82 -14.14
CA GLY A 177 18.06 18.22 -13.87
C GLY A 177 17.13 19.22 -14.53
N PRO A 178 15.79 19.01 -14.56
CA PRO A 178 14.83 19.89 -15.24
C PRO A 178 14.74 21.29 -14.62
N CYS A 179 15.45 21.53 -13.51
CA CYS A 179 15.55 22.83 -12.87
C CYS A 179 16.47 23.80 -13.61
N VAL A 180 17.43 23.30 -14.39
CA VAL A 180 18.51 24.12 -15.01
C VAL A 180 18.80 23.70 -16.45
N LEU A 181 18.54 22.42 -16.78
CA LEU A 181 18.90 21.85 -18.08
C LEU A 181 17.66 21.67 -18.96
N PRO A 182 17.82 21.78 -20.29
CA PRO A 182 16.76 21.42 -21.22
C PRO A 182 16.55 19.90 -21.18
N VAL A 183 15.47 19.48 -20.53
CA VAL A 183 15.08 18.06 -20.45
C VAL A 183 13.87 17.86 -21.36
N GLU A 184 13.90 16.80 -22.16
CA GLU A 184 12.77 16.41 -22.96
C GLU A 184 11.63 15.92 -22.05
N ARG A 185 10.47 16.60 -22.13
CA ARG A 185 9.34 16.30 -21.26
C ARG A 185 8.80 14.88 -21.45
N ASP A 186 8.74 14.40 -22.68
CA ASP A 186 8.19 13.08 -23.00
C ASP A 186 9.10 11.96 -22.45
N ALA A 187 10.42 12.15 -22.51
CA ALA A 187 11.38 11.23 -21.87
C ALA A 187 11.16 11.18 -20.36
N TYR A 188 11.03 12.35 -19.71
CA TYR A 188 10.73 12.41 -18.27
C TYR A 188 9.39 11.77 -17.91
N MET A 189 8.35 12.00 -18.70
CA MET A 189 7.01 11.41 -18.47
C MET A 189 7.00 9.90 -18.70
N ARG A 190 7.88 9.33 -19.55
CA ARG A 190 8.09 7.88 -19.65
C ARG A 190 8.60 7.30 -18.33
N ASP A 191 9.54 7.97 -17.67
CA ASP A 191 10.04 7.54 -16.36
C ASP A 191 8.99 7.69 -15.26
N VAL A 192 8.16 8.74 -15.30
CA VAL A 192 6.99 8.90 -14.41
C VAL A 192 6.01 7.73 -14.59
N LYS A 193 5.67 7.39 -15.84
CA LYS A 193 4.78 6.27 -16.15
C LYS A 193 5.35 4.93 -15.67
N ALA A 194 6.65 4.71 -15.87
CA ALA A 194 7.36 3.53 -15.36
C ALA A 194 7.27 3.43 -13.82
N ALA A 195 7.48 4.55 -13.11
CA ALA A 195 7.32 4.60 -11.65
C ALA A 195 5.87 4.32 -11.21
N MET A 196 4.89 4.81 -11.96
CA MET A 196 3.46 4.54 -11.68
C MET A 196 3.10 3.07 -11.92
N LEU A 197 3.62 2.43 -12.98
CA LEU A 197 3.45 0.99 -13.22
C LEU A 197 4.03 0.17 -12.07
N PHE A 198 5.24 0.52 -11.63
CA PHE A 198 5.88 -0.12 -10.48
C PHE A 198 5.03 0.02 -9.21
N LEU A 199 4.59 1.24 -8.88
CA LEU A 199 3.76 1.52 -7.71
C LEU A 199 2.36 0.92 -7.81
N GLY A 200 1.83 0.79 -9.03
CA GLY A 200 0.54 0.17 -9.32
C GLY A 200 0.57 -1.36 -9.37
N GLY A 201 1.75 -2.01 -9.26
CA GLY A 201 1.93 -3.45 -9.27
C GLY A 201 1.91 -4.13 -10.61
N ARG A 202 1.92 -3.34 -11.61
CA ARG A 202 2.02 -3.82 -12.99
C ARG A 202 3.49 -4.05 -13.38
N ALA A 203 4.18 -4.82 -12.51
CA ALA A 203 5.63 -5.00 -12.62
C ALA A 203 6.02 -5.82 -13.85
N GLU A 204 5.20 -6.77 -14.28
CA GLU A 204 5.46 -7.54 -15.50
C GLU A 204 5.41 -6.66 -16.74
N GLU A 205 4.41 -5.78 -16.85
CA GLU A 205 4.32 -4.82 -17.95
C GLU A 205 5.51 -3.85 -17.94
N LEU A 206 5.89 -3.38 -16.74
CA LEU A 206 7.07 -2.53 -16.59
C LEU A 206 8.34 -3.23 -17.04
N VAL A 207 8.56 -4.48 -16.65
CA VAL A 207 9.74 -5.26 -17.04
C VAL A 207 9.77 -5.44 -18.56
N THR A 208 8.65 -5.77 -19.19
CA THR A 208 8.57 -5.92 -20.66
C THR A 208 8.89 -4.60 -21.40
N ASP A 209 8.38 -3.47 -20.91
CA ASP A 209 8.71 -2.15 -21.48
C ASP A 209 10.20 -1.82 -21.33
N LEU A 210 10.76 -2.05 -20.15
CA LEU A 210 12.19 -1.80 -19.87
C LEU A 210 13.10 -2.70 -20.69
N GLU A 211 12.75 -3.98 -20.88
CA GLU A 211 13.49 -4.92 -21.73
C GLU A 211 13.50 -4.49 -23.20
N THR A 212 12.35 -4.05 -23.71
CA THR A 212 12.26 -3.53 -25.08
C THR A 212 13.13 -2.29 -25.26
N ARG A 213 13.11 -1.36 -24.31
CA ARG A 213 13.95 -0.15 -24.33
C ARG A 213 15.44 -0.49 -24.21
N MET A 214 15.79 -1.45 -23.37
CA MET A 214 17.17 -1.91 -23.18
C MET A 214 17.76 -2.49 -24.48
N LEU A 215 16.99 -3.32 -25.17
CA LEU A 215 17.41 -3.91 -26.46
C LEU A 215 17.61 -2.83 -27.52
N ARG A 216 16.67 -1.88 -27.62
CA ARG A 216 16.80 -0.75 -28.56
C ARG A 216 18.05 0.08 -28.26
N ALA A 217 18.31 0.43 -27.00
CA ALA A 217 19.50 1.19 -26.60
C ALA A 217 20.80 0.41 -26.95
N ALA A 218 20.78 -0.91 -26.82
CA ALA A 218 21.91 -1.76 -27.21
C ALA A 218 22.12 -1.77 -28.74
N GLU A 219 21.04 -1.83 -29.54
CA GLU A 219 21.09 -1.74 -31.02
C GLU A 219 21.62 -0.38 -31.49
N GLU A 220 21.26 0.70 -30.77
CA GLU A 220 21.72 2.09 -31.01
C GLU A 220 23.13 2.33 -30.45
N LEU A 221 23.81 1.31 -29.92
CA LEU A 221 25.13 1.33 -29.30
C LEU A 221 25.22 2.24 -28.05
N GLU A 222 24.09 2.58 -27.42
CA GLU A 222 23.98 3.33 -26.17
C GLU A 222 24.18 2.42 -24.95
N PHE A 223 25.36 1.82 -24.81
CA PHE A 223 25.61 0.78 -23.81
C PHE A 223 25.45 1.24 -22.36
N GLU A 224 25.77 2.51 -22.06
CA GLU A 224 25.54 3.05 -20.70
C GLU A 224 24.06 3.14 -20.37
N HIS A 225 23.23 3.54 -21.34
CA HIS A 225 21.77 3.59 -21.18
C HIS A 225 21.19 2.18 -21.05
N ALA A 226 21.61 1.25 -21.90
CA ALA A 226 21.20 -0.16 -21.79
C ALA A 226 21.58 -0.76 -20.41
N ALA A 227 22.77 -0.45 -19.87
CA ALA A 227 23.17 -0.91 -18.55
C ALA A 227 22.29 -0.31 -17.43
N GLN A 228 21.90 0.97 -17.52
CA GLN A 228 20.97 1.59 -16.56
C GLN A 228 19.60 0.90 -16.57
N LEU A 229 19.06 0.60 -17.76
CA LEU A 229 17.79 -0.10 -17.90
C LEU A 229 17.86 -1.53 -17.35
N ARG A 230 18.96 -2.27 -17.60
CA ARG A 230 19.21 -3.59 -17.00
C ARG A 230 19.19 -3.53 -15.47
N ASP A 231 19.90 -2.56 -14.89
CA ASP A 231 19.98 -2.39 -13.44
C ASP A 231 18.61 -2.02 -12.84
N GLN A 232 17.80 -1.26 -13.59
CA GLN A 232 16.42 -0.94 -13.23
C GLN A 232 15.53 -2.20 -13.24
N ILE A 233 15.62 -3.05 -14.26
CA ILE A 233 14.92 -4.33 -14.34
C ILE A 233 15.28 -5.21 -13.13
N GLN A 234 16.57 -5.33 -12.83
CA GLN A 234 17.03 -6.12 -11.68
C GLN A 234 16.48 -5.60 -10.36
N ALA A 235 16.44 -4.26 -10.17
CA ALA A 235 15.88 -3.63 -8.99
C ALA A 235 14.38 -3.90 -8.85
N VAL A 236 13.61 -3.81 -9.95
CA VAL A 236 12.19 -4.13 -9.97
C VAL A 236 11.96 -5.60 -9.59
N ARG A 237 12.65 -6.54 -10.22
CA ARG A 237 12.54 -7.98 -9.91
C ARG A 237 12.91 -8.31 -8.45
N SER A 238 13.99 -7.71 -7.94
CA SER A 238 14.42 -7.90 -6.55
C SER A 238 13.41 -7.33 -5.53
N SER A 239 12.73 -6.25 -5.86
CA SER A 239 11.71 -5.65 -5.00
C SER A 239 10.46 -6.51 -4.88
N LEU A 240 10.08 -7.21 -5.96
CA LEU A 240 8.94 -8.14 -5.96
C LEU A 240 9.18 -9.34 -5.03
N THR A 241 10.41 -9.83 -4.97
CA THR A 241 10.78 -10.95 -4.10
C THR A 241 10.79 -10.55 -2.61
N ARG A 242 11.14 -9.29 -2.29
CA ARG A 242 11.29 -8.81 -0.91
C ARG A 242 10.03 -8.19 -0.32
N GLN A 243 9.12 -7.68 -1.12
CA GLN A 243 7.88 -7.09 -0.69
C GLN A 243 6.72 -7.69 -1.49
N PRO A 244 5.87 -8.52 -0.88
CA PRO A 244 4.52 -8.61 -1.36
C PRO A 244 3.90 -7.22 -1.17
N VAL A 245 3.98 -6.38 -2.20
CA VAL A 245 3.27 -5.10 -2.22
C VAL A 245 1.80 -5.48 -2.18
N SER A 246 1.11 -5.08 -1.12
CA SER A 246 -0.33 -5.28 -1.03
C SER A 246 -0.97 -4.36 -2.05
N TYR A 247 -1.23 -4.89 -3.23
CA TYR A 247 -2.01 -4.23 -4.26
C TYR A 247 -3.46 -4.20 -3.81
N THR A 248 -3.82 -3.18 -3.09
CA THR A 248 -5.21 -2.83 -2.93
C THR A 248 -5.61 -1.80 -4.00
N HIS A 249 -5.69 -2.22 -5.26
CA HIS A 249 -6.85 -1.81 -6.01
C HIS A 249 -8.03 -2.37 -5.23
N LEU A 250 -8.96 -1.52 -4.84
CA LEU A 250 -10.24 -1.88 -4.23
C LEU A 250 -11.12 -2.65 -5.23
N THR A 251 -10.66 -3.77 -5.70
CA THR A 251 -11.53 -4.90 -5.97
C THR A 251 -11.73 -5.54 -4.62
N LEU A 252 -12.86 -5.25 -3.99
CA LEU A 252 -13.34 -5.99 -2.84
C LEU A 252 -13.10 -7.48 -3.12
N PRO A 253 -12.32 -8.19 -2.28
CA PRO A 253 -12.24 -9.63 -2.42
C PRO A 253 -13.67 -10.14 -2.37
N THR A 254 -14.03 -10.99 -3.30
CA THR A 254 -15.33 -11.65 -3.35
C THR A 254 -15.64 -12.14 -1.95
N ILE A 255 -16.70 -11.59 -1.35
CA ILE A 255 -17.17 -12.00 -0.04
C ILE A 255 -17.64 -13.43 -0.21
N LEU A 256 -16.79 -14.38 0.17
CA LEU A 256 -17.25 -15.75 0.42
C LEU A 256 -18.10 -15.67 1.70
N LEU A 257 -19.38 -15.47 1.50
CA LEU A 257 -20.40 -15.76 2.51
C LEU A 257 -20.38 -17.28 2.72
N VAL A 258 -19.89 -17.70 3.86
CA VAL A 258 -20.07 -19.05 4.39
C VAL A 258 -21.01 -18.98 5.57
#